data_d56858a9f6b82e14c3fb227b55fd49f4
#
_entry.id   d56858a9f6b82e14c3fb227b55fd49f4
#
_cell.length_a   1.000
_cell.length_b   1.000
_cell.length_c   1.000
_cell.angle_alpha   90.00
_cell.angle_beta   90.00
_cell.angle_gamma   90.00
#
_symmetry.space_group_name_H-M   'P 1'
#
loop_
_entity.id
_entity.type
_entity.pdbx_description
1 polymer ?
#
loop_
_entity_poly.entity_id
_entity_poly.type
_entity_poly.pdbx_seq_one_letter_code
_entity_poly.pdbx_strand_id
1 'polypeptide(L)'
;MNESVAQQAFFERDPSKSNLYYPTVHARGPWDPSTLHGRVISGLLAYEAETNHNTPQEIEDFQVSRVTVDMFRVPPMAPLTLGGEVVRTGRRIKVIDVHVTTEYPERGWIEIARATVVMLRKTQNPNGTIWTTPKWDINAPD
;
A
#
# COMPACT_ATOMS: atom_id res chain seq x y z
N MET A 1 -10.60 24.03 -16.32
CA MET A 1 -11.52 23.11 -15.58
C MET A 1 -10.65 22.30 -14.62
N ASN A 2 -10.79 22.54 -13.33
CA ASN A 2 -10.08 21.73 -12.33
C ASN A 2 -10.73 20.34 -12.30
N GLU A 3 -10.08 19.34 -12.89
CA GLU A 3 -10.41 17.96 -12.60
C GLU A 3 -10.20 17.76 -11.12
N SER A 4 -11.24 17.33 -10.41
CA SER A 4 -11.16 17.13 -8.96
C SER A 4 -10.11 16.06 -8.65
N VAL A 5 -9.38 16.20 -7.56
CA VAL A 5 -8.36 15.24 -7.10
C VAL A 5 -8.93 13.80 -7.02
N ALA A 6 -10.23 13.64 -6.82
CA ALA A 6 -10.93 12.36 -6.85
C ALA A 6 -10.87 11.65 -8.22
N GLN A 7 -10.69 12.38 -9.32
CA GLN A 7 -10.58 11.81 -10.67
C GLN A 7 -9.18 11.22 -10.97
N GLN A 8 -8.21 11.41 -10.09
CA GLN A 8 -6.84 10.92 -10.26
C GLN A 8 -6.49 9.74 -9.33
N ALA A 9 -7.46 9.20 -8.60
CA ALA A 9 -7.25 8.03 -7.75
C ALA A 9 -6.88 6.80 -8.58
N PHE A 10 -5.98 5.96 -8.09
CA PHE A 10 -5.63 4.68 -8.73
C PHE A 10 -6.75 3.65 -8.61
N PHE A 11 -7.51 3.72 -7.53
CA PHE A 11 -8.59 2.78 -7.23
C PHE A 11 -9.82 3.51 -6.70
N GLU A 12 -10.97 2.98 -7.06
CA GLU A 12 -12.25 3.34 -6.45
C GLU A 12 -12.69 2.19 -5.55
N ARG A 13 -13.05 2.51 -4.30
CA ARG A 13 -13.55 1.52 -3.34
C ARG A 13 -15.03 1.26 -3.57
N ASP A 14 -15.45 0.00 -3.50
CA ASP A 14 -16.85 -0.36 -3.55
C ASP A 14 -17.60 0.24 -2.35
N PRO A 15 -18.74 0.92 -2.55
CA PRO A 15 -19.47 1.56 -1.46
C PRO A 15 -20.13 0.57 -0.49
N SER A 16 -20.38 -0.67 -0.94
CA SER A 16 -21.03 -1.71 -0.16
C SER A 16 -20.09 -2.77 0.41
N LYS A 17 -18.88 -2.88 -0.17
CA LYS A 17 -17.86 -3.87 0.20
C LYS A 17 -16.53 -3.19 0.47
N SER A 18 -16.22 -3.03 1.73
CA SER A 18 -15.05 -2.25 2.17
C SER A 18 -13.70 -2.79 1.69
N ASN A 19 -13.62 -4.02 1.25
CA ASN A 19 -12.41 -4.69 0.79
C ASN A 19 -12.35 -4.92 -0.74
N LEU A 20 -13.31 -4.38 -1.50
CA LEU A 20 -13.35 -4.50 -2.95
C LEU A 20 -12.99 -3.16 -3.60
N TYR A 21 -12.08 -3.20 -4.58
CA TYR A 21 -11.53 -2.04 -5.27
C TYR A 21 -11.56 -2.22 -6.77
N TYR A 22 -11.94 -1.16 -7.48
CA TYR A 22 -11.97 -1.10 -8.94
C TYR A 22 -10.80 -0.23 -9.42
N PRO A 23 -9.90 -0.75 -10.27
CA PRO A 23 -8.80 0.04 -10.81
C PRO A 23 -9.30 1.08 -11.81
N THR A 24 -8.76 2.28 -11.73
CA THR A 24 -8.97 3.35 -12.72
C THR A 24 -7.90 3.29 -13.82
N VAL A 25 -8.07 4.10 -14.86
CA VAL A 25 -7.06 4.21 -15.94
C VAL A 25 -5.67 4.63 -15.43
N HIS A 26 -5.60 5.33 -14.30
CA HIS A 26 -4.34 5.80 -13.71
C HIS A 26 -3.52 4.68 -13.06
N ALA A 27 -4.14 3.53 -12.81
CA ALA A 27 -3.47 2.35 -12.25
C ALA A 27 -2.75 1.48 -13.27
N ARG A 28 -2.92 1.75 -14.58
CA ARG A 28 -2.35 0.96 -15.66
C ARG A 28 -0.84 0.87 -15.62
N GLY A 29 -0.34 -0.30 -16.00
CA GLY A 29 1.07 -0.52 -16.28
C GLY A 29 1.50 0.13 -17.59
N PRO A 30 2.79 0.49 -17.72
CA PRO A 30 3.29 1.13 -18.94
C PRO A 30 3.51 0.15 -20.10
N TRP A 31 3.62 -1.15 -19.82
CA TRP A 31 3.94 -2.17 -20.84
C TRP A 31 2.71 -2.78 -21.50
N ASP A 32 1.66 -2.98 -20.74
CA ASP A 32 0.41 -3.59 -21.21
C ASP A 32 -0.78 -2.87 -20.57
N PRO A 33 -1.65 -2.20 -21.38
CA PRO A 33 -2.82 -1.49 -20.86
C PRO A 33 -3.84 -2.37 -20.16
N SER A 34 -3.80 -3.69 -20.35
CA SER A 34 -4.68 -4.66 -19.67
C SER A 34 -4.19 -5.03 -18.27
N THR A 35 -3.03 -4.52 -17.85
CA THR A 35 -2.40 -4.84 -16.57
C THR A 35 -2.19 -3.62 -15.69
N LEU A 36 -2.11 -3.85 -14.37
CA LEU A 36 -1.80 -2.84 -13.39
C LEU A 36 -0.29 -2.68 -13.21
N HIS A 37 0.12 -1.49 -12.84
CA HIS A 37 1.51 -1.26 -12.45
C HIS A 37 1.77 -1.84 -11.04
N GLY A 38 2.86 -2.59 -10.86
CA GLY A 38 3.18 -3.22 -9.57
C GLY A 38 3.24 -2.23 -8.39
N ARG A 39 3.69 -0.99 -8.61
CA ARG A 39 3.71 0.05 -7.56
C ARG A 39 2.34 0.34 -6.95
N VAL A 40 1.27 0.32 -7.76
CA VAL A 40 -0.07 0.64 -7.26
C VAL A 40 -0.62 -0.51 -6.40
N ILE A 41 -0.24 -1.77 -6.70
CA ILE A 41 -0.54 -2.92 -5.86
C ILE A 41 0.19 -2.82 -4.52
N SER A 42 1.47 -2.46 -4.52
CA SER A 42 2.22 -2.25 -3.26
C SER A 42 1.60 -1.14 -2.40
N GLY A 43 1.19 -0.03 -3.04
CA GLY A 43 0.49 1.05 -2.35
C GLY A 43 -0.86 0.62 -1.80
N LEU A 44 -1.63 -0.18 -2.55
CA LEU A 44 -2.93 -0.67 -2.12
C LEU A 44 -2.82 -1.63 -0.93
N LEU A 45 -1.82 -2.52 -0.91
CA LEU A 45 -1.53 -3.41 0.23
C LEU A 45 -1.14 -2.62 1.49
N ALA A 46 -0.31 -1.57 1.35
CA ALA A 46 0.04 -0.69 2.46
C ALA A 46 -1.19 0.05 2.98
N TYR A 47 -2.02 0.59 2.09
CA TYR A 47 -3.27 1.27 2.43
C TYR A 47 -4.24 0.35 3.18
N GLU A 48 -4.39 -0.91 2.75
CA GLU A 48 -5.20 -1.91 3.44
C GLU A 48 -4.73 -2.11 4.89
N ALA A 49 -3.43 -2.27 5.10
CA ALA A 49 -2.87 -2.42 6.44
C ALA A 49 -3.11 -1.19 7.31
N GLU A 50 -2.95 0.02 6.77
CA GLU A 50 -3.14 1.26 7.52
C GLU A 50 -4.60 1.51 7.90
N THR A 51 -5.54 1.23 6.99
CA THR A 51 -6.93 1.68 7.15
C THR A 51 -7.86 0.62 7.72
N ASN A 52 -7.70 -0.64 7.33
CA ASN A 52 -8.68 -1.67 7.66
C ASN A 52 -8.25 -2.59 8.82
N HIS A 53 -7.00 -2.50 9.27
CA HIS A 53 -6.46 -3.32 10.35
C HIS A 53 -6.03 -2.51 11.58
N ASN A 54 -6.45 -1.24 11.64
CA ASN A 54 -6.16 -0.32 12.74
C ASN A 54 -7.43 0.37 13.22
N THR A 55 -7.50 0.60 14.53
CA THR A 55 -8.50 1.52 15.10
C THR A 55 -8.16 2.96 14.71
N PRO A 56 -9.11 3.92 14.78
CA PRO A 56 -8.82 5.33 14.52
C PRO A 56 -7.64 5.86 15.33
N GLN A 57 -7.52 5.48 16.60
CA GLN A 57 -6.40 5.89 17.45
C GLN A 57 -5.07 5.27 17.01
N GLU A 58 -5.08 4.01 16.57
CA GLU A 58 -3.87 3.37 16.06
C GLU A 58 -3.39 3.98 14.74
N ILE A 59 -4.29 4.47 13.89
CA ILE A 59 -3.93 5.21 12.66
C ILE A 59 -3.17 6.49 13.00
N GLU A 60 -3.56 7.17 14.06
CA GLU A 60 -2.85 8.36 14.54
C GLU A 60 -1.51 8.02 15.22
N ASP A 61 -1.50 6.96 16.02
CA ASP A 61 -0.36 6.58 16.86
C ASP A 61 0.77 5.85 16.11
N PHE A 62 0.45 5.12 15.06
CA PHE A 62 1.39 4.30 14.32
C PHE A 62 1.65 4.87 12.92
N GLN A 63 2.77 4.48 12.36
CA GLN A 63 3.12 4.74 10.97
C GLN A 63 3.74 3.51 10.33
N VAL A 64 3.50 3.31 9.05
CA VAL A 64 4.17 2.27 8.27
C VAL A 64 5.66 2.56 8.24
N SER A 65 6.45 1.57 8.62
CA SER A 65 7.91 1.64 8.68
C SER A 65 8.58 0.71 7.66
N ARG A 66 7.94 -0.40 7.34
CA ARG A 66 8.41 -1.34 6.33
C ARG A 66 7.23 -2.03 5.67
N VAL A 67 7.31 -2.17 4.35
CA VAL A 67 6.41 -2.99 3.55
C VAL A 67 7.27 -3.96 2.75
N THR A 68 7.08 -5.26 2.96
CA THR A 68 7.71 -6.30 2.17
C THR A 68 6.63 -6.94 1.31
N VAL A 69 6.78 -6.84 -0.02
CA VAL A 69 5.76 -7.29 -0.97
C VAL A 69 6.28 -8.43 -1.82
N ASP A 70 5.50 -9.51 -1.87
CA ASP A 70 5.71 -10.62 -2.78
C ASP A 70 4.64 -10.58 -3.88
N MET A 71 5.07 -10.39 -5.12
CA MET A 71 4.20 -10.39 -6.30
C MET A 71 4.31 -11.73 -7.01
N PHE A 72 3.20 -12.46 -7.07
CA PHE A 72 3.16 -13.80 -7.65
C PHE A 72 2.75 -13.81 -9.12
N ARG A 73 2.01 -12.78 -9.54
CA ARG A 73 1.44 -12.67 -10.89
C ARG A 73 1.33 -11.22 -11.32
N VAL A 74 1.33 -11.03 -12.64
CA VAL A 74 0.99 -9.73 -13.23
C VAL A 74 -0.47 -9.42 -12.92
N PRO A 75 -0.77 -8.33 -12.22
CA PRO A 75 -2.13 -8.00 -11.84
C PRO A 75 -2.92 -7.48 -13.04
N PRO A 76 -4.12 -8.04 -13.32
CA PRO A 76 -4.96 -7.57 -14.41
C PRO A 76 -5.68 -6.27 -14.06
N MET A 77 -6.16 -5.53 -15.06
CA MET A 77 -7.10 -4.41 -14.92
C MET A 77 -8.52 -4.93 -14.60
N ALA A 78 -8.67 -5.58 -13.44
CA ALA A 78 -9.90 -6.20 -12.96
C ALA A 78 -10.13 -5.83 -11.48
N PRO A 79 -11.36 -6.03 -10.96
CA PRO A 79 -11.64 -5.80 -9.54
C PRO A 79 -10.72 -6.61 -8.63
N LEU A 80 -10.27 -5.98 -7.56
CA LEU A 80 -9.34 -6.55 -6.58
C LEU A 80 -10.03 -6.66 -5.22
N THR A 81 -9.91 -7.82 -4.60
CA THR A 81 -10.37 -8.03 -3.22
C THR A 81 -9.15 -8.14 -2.30
N LEU A 82 -9.16 -7.35 -1.24
CA LEU A 82 -8.12 -7.33 -0.23
C LEU A 82 -8.56 -8.07 1.02
N GLY A 83 -7.59 -8.61 1.72
CA GLY A 83 -7.78 -9.20 3.04
C GLY A 83 -6.49 -9.13 3.82
N GLY A 84 -6.57 -9.43 5.11
CA GLY A 84 -5.39 -9.46 5.95
C GLY A 84 -5.71 -9.81 7.39
N GLU A 85 -4.65 -9.94 8.16
CA GLU A 85 -4.73 -10.23 9.58
C GLU A 85 -3.62 -9.53 10.36
N VAL A 86 -3.92 -9.20 11.60
CA VAL A 86 -2.93 -8.67 12.54
C VAL A 86 -2.16 -9.84 13.14
N VAL A 87 -0.92 -10.02 12.68
CA VAL A 87 -0.02 -11.08 13.17
C VAL A 87 0.49 -10.77 14.58
N ARG A 88 0.75 -9.49 14.85
CA ARG A 88 1.27 -9.04 16.14
C ARG A 88 0.80 -7.64 16.47
N THR A 89 0.33 -7.46 17.69
CA THR A 89 0.10 -6.14 18.30
C THR A 89 0.96 -6.01 19.56
N GLY A 90 1.84 -5.01 19.56
CA GLY A 90 2.68 -4.66 20.71
C GLY A 90 2.63 -3.17 21.00
N ARG A 91 3.17 -2.76 22.13
CA ARG A 91 3.15 -1.34 22.54
C ARG A 91 3.84 -0.41 21.55
N ARG A 92 4.90 -0.87 20.87
CA ARG A 92 5.72 -0.06 19.96
C ARG A 92 5.72 -0.54 18.51
N ILE A 93 5.27 -1.75 18.26
CA ILE A 93 5.31 -2.39 16.95
C ILE A 93 4.00 -3.14 16.70
N LYS A 94 3.50 -3.05 15.48
CA LYS A 94 2.39 -3.84 14.95
C LYS A 94 2.84 -4.48 13.65
N VAL A 95 2.47 -5.75 13.43
CA VAL A 95 2.76 -6.48 12.21
C VAL A 95 1.45 -6.98 11.62
N ILE A 96 1.24 -6.71 10.36
CA ILE A 96 0.00 -7.03 9.65
C ILE A 96 0.40 -7.72 8.35
N ASP A 97 -0.16 -8.90 8.11
CA ASP A 97 -0.09 -9.57 6.82
C ASP A 97 -1.34 -9.23 6.01
N VAL A 98 -1.15 -8.82 4.77
CA VAL A 98 -2.21 -8.45 3.84
C VAL A 98 -2.00 -9.14 2.51
N HIS A 99 -3.09 -9.41 1.81
CA HIS A 99 -3.06 -10.04 0.50
C HIS A 99 -4.10 -9.42 -0.42
N VAL A 100 -3.88 -9.57 -1.71
CA VAL A 100 -4.80 -9.14 -2.75
C VAL A 100 -5.10 -10.28 -3.71
N THR A 101 -6.38 -10.47 -3.96
CA THR A 101 -6.91 -11.49 -4.87
C THR A 101 -7.71 -10.83 -5.98
N THR A 102 -7.81 -11.54 -7.11
CA THR A 102 -8.72 -11.20 -8.20
C THR A 102 -9.38 -12.45 -8.74
N GLU A 103 -10.53 -12.30 -9.38
CA GLU A 103 -11.23 -13.41 -10.00
C GLU A 103 -10.81 -13.58 -11.45
N TYR A 104 -10.38 -14.79 -11.81
CA TYR A 104 -10.12 -15.19 -13.18
C TYR A 104 -11.26 -16.04 -13.69
N PRO A 105 -11.81 -15.79 -14.89
CA PRO A 105 -13.02 -16.47 -15.40
C PRO A 105 -12.95 -18.00 -15.36
N GLU A 106 -11.77 -18.58 -15.62
CA GLU A 106 -11.58 -20.03 -15.69
C GLU A 106 -10.93 -20.65 -14.46
N ARG A 107 -10.45 -19.82 -13.50
CA ARG A 107 -9.64 -20.27 -12.37
C ARG A 107 -10.19 -19.87 -11.01
N GLY A 108 -11.25 -19.04 -10.97
CA GLY A 108 -11.81 -18.48 -9.75
C GLY A 108 -10.87 -17.45 -9.10
N TRP A 109 -10.97 -17.32 -7.78
CA TRP A 109 -10.18 -16.36 -7.00
C TRP A 109 -8.73 -16.81 -6.86
N ILE A 110 -7.83 -15.94 -7.28
CA ILE A 110 -6.38 -16.20 -7.24
C ILE A 110 -5.69 -15.04 -6.52
N GLU A 111 -4.82 -15.39 -5.58
CA GLU A 111 -3.92 -14.44 -4.94
C GLU A 111 -2.85 -13.98 -5.94
N ILE A 112 -2.73 -12.66 -6.11
CA ILE A 112 -1.78 -12.05 -7.04
C ILE A 112 -0.57 -11.44 -6.33
N ALA A 113 -0.76 -10.97 -5.09
CA ALA A 113 0.32 -10.46 -4.25
C ALA A 113 -0.05 -10.53 -2.77
N ARG A 114 0.95 -10.48 -1.92
CA ARG A 114 0.82 -10.29 -0.46
C ARG A 114 1.90 -9.36 0.06
N ALA A 115 1.68 -8.84 1.26
CA ALA A 115 2.70 -8.05 1.96
C ALA A 115 2.67 -8.30 3.45
N THR A 116 3.85 -8.25 4.07
CA THR A 116 4.01 -8.05 5.51
C THR A 116 4.32 -6.59 5.75
N VAL A 117 3.45 -5.94 6.51
CA VAL A 117 3.55 -4.52 6.86
C VAL A 117 3.92 -4.39 8.34
N VAL A 118 5.02 -3.70 8.59
CA VAL A 118 5.47 -3.36 9.94
C VAL A 118 5.17 -1.90 10.22
N MET A 119 4.42 -1.66 11.27
CA MET A 119 4.10 -0.32 11.75
C MET A 119 4.80 -0.06 13.08
N LEU A 120 5.33 1.12 13.24
CA LEU A 120 5.97 1.57 14.47
C LEU A 120 5.17 2.72 15.09
N ARG A 121 5.09 2.70 16.42
CA ARG A 121 4.47 3.81 17.17
C ARG A 121 5.30 5.08 17.00
N LYS A 122 4.64 6.16 16.63
CA LYS A 122 5.23 7.50 16.58
C LYS A 122 5.68 7.91 17.96
N THR A 123 6.88 8.47 18.07
CA THR A 123 7.47 8.96 19.33
C THR A 123 8.03 10.36 19.13
N GLN A 124 8.26 11.05 20.22
CA GLN A 124 8.98 12.32 20.17
C GLN A 124 10.50 12.04 20.08
N ASN A 125 11.19 12.88 19.33
CA ASN A 125 12.64 12.81 19.28
C ASN A 125 13.22 13.09 20.69
N PRO A 126 14.25 12.33 21.11
CA PRO A 126 14.94 12.63 22.36
C PRO A 126 15.61 14.01 22.28
N ASN A 127 15.72 14.68 23.41
CA ASN A 127 16.53 15.89 23.50
C ASN A 127 18.00 15.55 23.21
N GLY A 128 18.62 16.33 22.36
CA GLY A 128 20.03 16.13 21.99
C GLY A 128 20.42 16.88 20.72
N THR A 129 21.69 16.83 20.41
CA THR A 129 22.22 17.40 19.17
C THR A 129 22.15 16.34 18.07
N ILE A 130 21.50 16.66 16.95
CA ILE A 130 21.51 15.81 15.77
C ILE A 130 22.84 15.97 15.06
N TRP A 131 23.61 14.89 14.97
CA TRP A 131 24.79 14.88 14.13
C TRP A 131 24.39 14.85 12.66
N THR A 132 24.96 15.76 11.87
CA THR A 132 24.76 15.79 10.42
C THR A 132 26.11 15.69 9.73
N THR A 133 26.18 14.94 8.63
CA THR A 133 27.34 14.96 7.76
C THR A 133 27.51 16.34 7.12
N PRO A 134 28.75 16.80 6.87
CA PRO A 134 28.96 17.96 6.03
C PRO A 134 28.23 17.79 4.67
N LYS A 135 27.74 18.89 4.11
CA LYS A 135 27.20 18.85 2.74
C LYS A 135 28.30 18.40 1.79
N TRP A 136 27.98 17.41 0.98
CA TRP A 136 28.88 17.00 -0.10
C TRP A 136 28.72 17.97 -1.25
N ASP A 137 29.83 18.56 -1.66
CA ASP A 137 29.88 19.38 -2.86
C ASP A 137 30.17 18.46 -4.07
N ILE A 138 29.11 17.87 -4.58
CA ILE A 138 29.18 16.97 -5.75
C ILE A 138 28.46 17.65 -6.89
N ASN A 139 29.21 17.96 -7.95
CA ASN A 139 28.63 18.38 -9.20
C ASN A 139 27.93 17.18 -9.84
N ALA A 140 26.74 17.42 -10.42
CA ALA A 140 26.10 16.39 -11.23
C ALA A 140 27.03 16.05 -12.41
N PRO A 141 27.15 14.77 -12.81
CA PRO A 141 27.86 14.42 -14.05
C PRO A 141 27.18 15.09 -15.25
N ASP A 142 27.98 15.59 -16.19
CA ASP A 142 27.55 16.19 -17.46
C ASP A 142 26.79 15.18 -18.34
#